data_69ebe88232c1c8e1560ddb32aa5577af
#
_entry.id   69ebe88232c1c8e1560ddb32aa5577af
#
_cell.length_a   1.000
_cell.length_b   1.000
_cell.length_c   1.000
_cell.angle_alpha   90.00
_cell.angle_beta   90.00
_cell.angle_gamma   90.00
#
_symmetry.space_group_name_H-M   'P 1'
#
loop_
_entity.id
_entity.type
_entity.pdbx_description
1 polymer ?
#
loop_
_entity_poly.entity_id
_entity_poly.type
_entity_poly.pdbx_seq_one_letter_code
_entity_poly.pdbx_strand_id
1 'polypeptide(L)'
;MRYPGGNFVSGFHWEDSVGPKALRPARTDLAWRVIETNQFGLNEFADWSKKAGSEMMMAVNLGTRGPEDAKNLLEYCNFEGGTYYSDLRKSHGYAKPHDIKLWCLGNEMDGPWQMGHKTAYE
;
A
#
# COMPACT_ATOMS: atom_id res chain seq x y z
N MET A 1 0.29 5.47 12.16
CA MET A 1 1.57 5.31 11.42
C MET A 1 1.29 5.06 9.95
N ARG A 2 2.13 5.55 9.04
CA ARG A 2 1.87 5.53 7.58
C ARG A 2 2.62 4.39 6.89
N TYR A 3 1.94 3.72 5.96
CA TYR A 3 2.51 2.68 5.10
C TYR A 3 2.11 2.96 3.64
N PRO A 4 2.96 2.73 2.63
CA PRO A 4 4.35 2.23 2.70
C PRO A 4 5.37 3.29 3.11
N GLY A 5 5.00 4.54 3.21
CA GLY A 5 5.87 5.63 3.59
C GLY A 5 5.71 6.85 2.69
N GLY A 6 6.79 7.62 2.50
CA GLY A 6 6.81 8.86 1.75
C GLY A 6 7.01 8.67 0.24
N ASN A 7 8.16 9.12 -0.27
CA ASN A 7 8.44 9.15 -1.72
C ASN A 7 8.36 7.78 -2.40
N PHE A 8 8.61 6.69 -1.69
CA PHE A 8 8.49 5.33 -2.21
C PHE A 8 7.09 5.03 -2.76
N VAL A 9 6.03 5.62 -2.19
CA VAL A 9 4.64 5.32 -2.58
C VAL A 9 4.36 5.60 -4.05
N SER A 10 5.03 6.58 -4.64
CA SER A 10 4.81 6.96 -6.04
C SER A 10 5.22 5.89 -7.06
N GLY A 11 6.03 4.92 -6.66
CA GLY A 11 6.37 3.74 -7.45
C GLY A 11 5.91 2.42 -6.84
N PHE A 12 5.14 2.46 -5.77
CA PHE A 12 4.77 1.28 -5.01
C PHE A 12 3.66 0.47 -5.68
N HIS A 13 3.90 -0.82 -5.81
CA HIS A 13 2.91 -1.81 -6.22
C HIS A 13 2.49 -2.60 -4.97
N TRP A 14 1.32 -2.32 -4.45
CA TRP A 14 0.88 -2.91 -3.17
C TRP A 14 0.78 -4.44 -3.22
N GLU A 15 0.51 -4.99 -4.40
CA GLU A 15 0.42 -6.43 -4.61
C GLU A 15 1.75 -7.15 -4.31
N ASP A 16 2.88 -6.46 -4.50
CA ASP A 16 4.21 -6.99 -4.18
C ASP A 16 4.39 -7.23 -2.68
N SER A 17 3.61 -6.57 -1.84
CA SER A 17 3.77 -6.57 -0.38
C SER A 17 2.82 -7.53 0.35
N VAL A 18 2.05 -8.34 -0.38
CA VAL A 18 1.05 -9.25 0.18
C VAL A 18 1.25 -10.67 -0.33
N GLY A 19 0.56 -11.64 0.28
CA GLY A 19 0.68 -13.04 -0.07
C GLY A 19 1.94 -13.71 0.50
N PRO A 20 2.27 -14.92 0.03
CA PRO A 20 3.42 -15.67 0.53
C PRO A 20 4.73 -14.90 0.36
N LYS A 21 5.49 -14.74 1.44
CA LYS A 21 6.73 -13.95 1.44
C LYS A 21 7.76 -14.44 0.41
N ALA A 22 7.84 -15.76 0.20
CA ALA A 22 8.76 -16.33 -0.77
C ALA A 22 8.47 -15.93 -2.23
N LEU A 23 7.26 -15.46 -2.51
CA LEU A 23 6.83 -15.04 -3.85
C LEU A 23 6.88 -13.53 -4.05
N ARG A 24 7.18 -12.77 -3.00
CA ARG A 24 7.22 -11.31 -3.08
C ARG A 24 8.50 -10.84 -3.76
N PRO A 25 8.41 -9.98 -4.78
CA PRO A 25 9.59 -9.48 -5.47
C PRO A 25 10.37 -8.48 -4.61
N ALA A 26 11.68 -8.46 -4.75
CA ALA A 26 12.49 -7.36 -4.29
C ALA A 26 12.47 -6.24 -5.34
N ARG A 27 12.32 -4.99 -4.89
CA ARG A 27 12.28 -3.81 -5.75
C ARG A 27 13.33 -2.81 -5.30
N THR A 28 13.82 -2.00 -6.24
CA THR A 28 14.67 -0.86 -5.89
C THR A 28 13.80 0.31 -5.49
N ASP A 29 14.00 0.81 -4.28
CA ASP A 29 13.45 2.10 -3.85
C ASP A 29 14.34 3.20 -4.45
N LEU A 30 13.85 3.86 -5.48
CA LEU A 30 14.60 4.88 -6.19
C LEU A 30 14.76 6.17 -5.37
N ALA A 31 13.86 6.43 -4.44
CA ALA A 31 13.92 7.62 -3.58
C ALA A 31 15.07 7.52 -2.57
N TRP A 32 15.23 6.37 -1.96
CA TRP A 32 16.22 6.15 -0.90
C TRP A 32 17.41 5.31 -1.34
N ARG A 33 17.42 4.84 -2.60
CA ARG A 33 18.51 4.03 -3.20
C ARG A 33 18.82 2.77 -2.39
N VAL A 34 17.77 2.11 -1.94
CA VAL A 34 17.87 0.87 -1.17
C VAL A 34 17.02 -0.22 -1.82
N ILE A 35 17.23 -1.45 -1.41
CA ILE A 35 16.41 -2.58 -1.85
C ILE A 35 15.24 -2.75 -0.88
N GLU A 36 14.02 -2.68 -1.41
CA GLU A 36 12.80 -3.07 -0.69
C GLU A 36 12.53 -4.54 -0.95
N THR A 37 12.61 -5.34 0.09
CA THR A 37 12.45 -6.80 -0.03
C THR A 37 10.99 -7.25 0.03
N ASN A 38 10.06 -6.37 0.45
CA ASN A 38 8.65 -6.68 0.67
C ASN A 38 8.41 -7.79 1.73
N GLN A 39 9.42 -8.16 2.52
CA GLN A 39 9.29 -9.20 3.55
C GLN A 39 8.47 -8.71 4.76
N PHE A 40 8.43 -7.40 5.00
CA PHE A 40 7.51 -6.75 5.91
C PHE A 40 6.55 -5.89 5.08
N GLY A 41 5.40 -6.47 4.72
CA GLY A 41 4.45 -5.86 3.81
C GLY A 41 3.21 -5.29 4.51
N LEU A 42 2.16 -5.08 3.72
CA LEU A 42 0.92 -4.44 4.18
C LEU A 42 0.27 -5.17 5.36
N ASN A 43 0.11 -6.48 5.25
CA ASN A 43 -0.57 -7.27 6.29
C ASN A 43 0.25 -7.33 7.58
N GLU A 44 1.56 -7.48 7.47
CA GLU A 44 2.45 -7.46 8.63
C GLU A 44 2.45 -6.10 9.31
N PHE A 45 2.40 -5.03 8.54
CA PHE A 45 2.30 -3.67 9.09
C PHE A 45 0.96 -3.47 9.83
N ALA A 46 -0.14 -3.97 9.26
CA ALA A 46 -1.46 -3.91 9.90
C ALA A 46 -1.47 -4.67 11.24
N ASP A 47 -0.92 -5.88 11.26
CA ASP A 47 -0.80 -6.67 12.49
C ASP A 47 0.06 -5.97 13.54
N TRP A 48 1.21 -5.44 13.11
CA TRP A 48 2.10 -4.71 14.01
C TRP A 48 1.43 -3.45 14.58
N SER A 49 0.72 -2.70 13.75
CA SER A 49 0.00 -1.49 14.19
C SER A 49 -1.04 -1.80 15.27
N LYS A 50 -1.79 -2.89 15.10
CA LYS A 50 -2.75 -3.34 16.12
C LYS A 50 -2.08 -3.70 17.42
N LYS A 51 -0.98 -4.45 17.37
CA LYS A 51 -0.20 -4.85 18.57
C LYS A 51 0.41 -3.64 19.27
N ALA A 52 0.84 -2.65 18.53
CA ALA A 52 1.42 -1.42 19.05
C ALA A 52 0.36 -0.41 19.56
N GLY A 53 -0.94 -0.69 19.38
CA GLY A 53 -2.00 0.25 19.73
C GLY A 53 -1.99 1.51 18.88
N SER A 54 -1.50 1.42 17.65
CA SER A 54 -1.38 2.54 16.72
C SER A 54 -2.31 2.37 15.53
N GLU A 55 -2.96 3.44 15.09
CA GLU A 55 -3.75 3.42 13.86
C GLU A 55 -2.85 3.44 12.63
N MET A 56 -3.25 2.66 11.62
CA MET A 56 -2.61 2.62 10.31
C MET A 56 -3.18 3.72 9.42
N MET A 57 -2.28 4.43 8.75
CA MET A 57 -2.61 5.35 7.66
C MET A 57 -2.02 4.75 6.38
N MET A 58 -2.88 4.44 5.42
CA MET A 58 -2.48 3.86 4.14
C MET A 58 -2.29 4.94 3.09
N ALA A 59 -1.18 4.93 2.37
CA ALA A 59 -0.95 5.81 1.25
C ALA A 59 -1.13 5.05 -0.07
N VAL A 60 -1.86 5.65 -1.02
CA VAL A 60 -2.08 5.07 -2.35
C VAL A 60 -1.13 5.68 -3.38
N ASN A 61 -0.74 4.86 -4.37
CA ASN A 61 0.12 5.30 -5.45
C ASN A 61 -0.71 6.07 -6.49
N LEU A 62 -0.60 7.40 -6.50
CA LEU A 62 -1.16 8.27 -7.53
C LEU A 62 -0.10 8.83 -8.49
N GLY A 63 1.14 8.38 -8.36
CA GLY A 63 2.23 8.76 -9.27
C GLY A 63 2.23 7.91 -10.52
N THR A 64 2.68 6.67 -10.41
CA THR A 64 2.74 5.70 -11.51
C THR A 64 1.46 4.89 -11.69
N ARG A 65 0.51 4.98 -10.75
CA ARG A 65 -0.81 4.36 -10.78
C ARG A 65 -1.90 5.40 -10.54
N GLY A 66 -3.15 4.98 -10.51
CA GLY A 66 -4.29 5.88 -10.44
C GLY A 66 -5.44 5.38 -9.56
N PRO A 67 -6.64 5.98 -9.74
CA PRO A 67 -7.81 5.68 -8.88
C PRO A 67 -8.24 4.22 -8.86
N GLU A 68 -8.10 3.52 -9.98
CA GLU A 68 -8.47 2.09 -10.05
C GLU A 68 -7.60 1.25 -9.11
N ASP A 69 -6.30 1.50 -9.10
CA ASP A 69 -5.37 0.81 -8.21
C ASP A 69 -5.68 1.13 -6.73
N ALA A 70 -5.97 2.39 -6.43
CA ALA A 70 -6.36 2.83 -5.09
C ALA A 70 -7.65 2.15 -4.64
N LYS A 71 -8.64 2.04 -5.53
CA LYS A 71 -9.89 1.31 -5.26
C LYS A 71 -9.63 -0.15 -4.96
N ASN A 72 -8.78 -0.82 -5.74
CA ASN A 72 -8.45 -2.23 -5.55
C ASN A 72 -7.76 -2.46 -4.20
N LEU A 73 -6.87 -1.56 -3.80
CA LEU A 73 -6.23 -1.61 -2.49
C LEU A 73 -7.24 -1.41 -1.36
N LEU A 74 -8.16 -0.45 -1.50
CA LEU A 74 -9.24 -0.23 -0.52
C LEU A 74 -10.11 -1.48 -0.38
N GLU A 75 -10.48 -2.10 -1.49
CA GLU A 75 -11.24 -3.34 -1.51
C GLU A 75 -10.51 -4.46 -0.77
N TYR A 76 -9.22 -4.65 -1.07
CA TYR A 76 -8.38 -5.63 -0.39
C TYR A 76 -8.35 -5.40 1.12
N CYS A 77 -8.16 -4.16 1.56
CA CYS A 77 -8.01 -3.84 2.98
C CYS A 77 -9.32 -3.89 3.76
N ASN A 78 -10.41 -3.37 3.20
CA ASN A 78 -11.58 -2.99 3.99
C ASN A 78 -12.88 -3.71 3.65
N PHE A 79 -12.99 -4.40 2.52
CA PHE A 79 -14.22 -5.12 2.19
C PHE A 79 -14.34 -6.41 2.99
N GLU A 80 -15.56 -6.71 3.44
CA GLU A 80 -15.86 -7.91 4.23
C GLU A 80 -15.55 -9.19 3.46
N GLY A 81 -16.01 -9.28 2.22
CA GLY A 81 -15.82 -10.44 1.36
C GLY A 81 -16.71 -10.38 0.12
N GLY A 82 -16.60 -11.40 -0.73
CA GLY A 82 -17.44 -11.53 -1.92
C GLY A 82 -16.95 -10.74 -3.13
N THR A 83 -15.81 -10.06 -3.02
CA THR A 83 -15.14 -9.41 -4.14
C THR A 83 -13.78 -10.05 -4.40
N TYR A 84 -13.22 -9.83 -5.59
CA TYR A 84 -11.93 -10.43 -5.95
C TYR A 84 -10.83 -10.13 -4.91
N TYR A 85 -10.65 -8.85 -4.57
CA TYR A 85 -9.55 -8.46 -3.67
C TYR A 85 -9.84 -8.75 -2.21
N SER A 86 -11.08 -8.69 -1.75
CA SER A 86 -11.42 -9.12 -0.40
C SER A 86 -11.22 -10.62 -0.20
N ASP A 87 -11.57 -11.41 -1.21
CA ASP A 87 -11.34 -12.85 -1.18
C ASP A 87 -9.85 -13.20 -1.29
N LEU A 88 -9.08 -12.40 -2.04
CA LEU A 88 -7.62 -12.51 -2.09
C LEU A 88 -7.00 -12.28 -0.71
N ARG A 89 -7.44 -11.23 0.01
CA ARG A 89 -7.01 -11.01 1.41
C ARG A 89 -7.26 -12.24 2.26
N LYS A 90 -8.45 -12.81 2.18
CA LYS A 90 -8.81 -14.02 2.94
C LYS A 90 -7.91 -15.19 2.58
N SER A 91 -7.59 -15.38 1.30
CA SER A 91 -6.66 -16.43 0.85
C SER A 91 -5.25 -16.24 1.40
N HIS A 92 -4.87 -15.00 1.72
CA HIS A 92 -3.60 -14.66 2.36
C HIS A 92 -3.61 -14.87 3.90
N GLY A 93 -4.72 -15.39 4.45
CA GLY A 93 -4.84 -15.69 5.87
C GLY A 93 -5.46 -14.59 6.74
N TYR A 94 -6.02 -13.55 6.12
CA TYR A 94 -6.63 -12.40 6.81
C TYR A 94 -8.13 -12.38 6.54
N ALA A 95 -8.88 -13.17 7.31
CA ALA A 95 -10.32 -13.34 7.14
C ALA A 95 -11.10 -12.04 7.38
N LYS A 96 -10.69 -11.26 8.39
CA LYS A 96 -11.33 -9.99 8.73
C LYS A 96 -10.71 -8.83 7.96
N PRO A 97 -11.50 -7.80 7.60
CA PRO A 97 -10.96 -6.56 7.04
C PRO A 97 -9.99 -5.89 8.02
N HIS A 98 -9.01 -5.19 7.48
CA HIS A 98 -8.12 -4.35 8.29
C HIS A 98 -8.80 -3.11 8.84
N ASP A 99 -9.91 -2.68 8.22
CA ASP A 99 -10.72 -1.53 8.63
C ASP A 99 -9.88 -0.24 8.75
N ILE A 100 -9.09 0.02 7.73
CA ILE A 100 -8.21 1.20 7.68
C ILE A 100 -9.07 2.45 7.45
N LYS A 101 -8.98 3.42 8.36
CA LYS A 101 -9.79 4.65 8.34
C LYS A 101 -9.06 5.84 7.72
N LEU A 102 -7.74 5.84 7.74
CA LEU A 102 -6.92 6.97 7.32
C LEU A 102 -6.20 6.63 6.01
N TRP A 103 -6.39 7.49 5.00
CA TRP A 103 -5.85 7.30 3.67
C TRP A 103 -5.15 8.57 3.17
N CYS A 104 -3.93 8.42 2.64
CA CYS A 104 -3.22 9.49 1.95
C CYS A 104 -3.39 9.31 0.44
N LEU A 105 -3.84 10.34 -0.24
CA LEU A 105 -3.98 10.37 -1.70
C LEU A 105 -2.65 10.79 -2.33
N GLY A 106 -1.73 9.83 -2.45
CA GLY A 106 -0.38 10.07 -2.91
C GLY A 106 0.55 10.61 -1.83
N ASN A 107 1.73 11.08 -2.24
CA ASN A 107 2.71 11.75 -1.39
C ASN A 107 3.36 12.88 -2.19
N GLU A 108 3.19 14.12 -1.73
CA GLU A 108 3.83 15.32 -2.33
C GLU A 108 3.71 15.36 -3.87
N MET A 109 2.52 15.10 -4.39
CA MET A 109 2.32 14.83 -5.82
C MET A 109 2.71 15.98 -6.75
N ASP A 110 2.74 17.23 -6.26
CA ASP A 110 3.20 18.41 -6.98
C ASP A 110 4.74 18.56 -7.00
N GLY A 111 5.45 17.73 -6.21
CA GLY A 111 6.90 17.78 -6.12
C GLY A 111 7.58 17.19 -7.37
N PRO A 112 8.50 17.93 -8.03
CA PRO A 112 9.17 17.43 -9.24
C PRO A 112 10.07 16.21 -8.99
N TRP A 113 10.37 15.90 -7.74
CA TRP A 113 11.13 14.72 -7.34
C TRP A 113 10.27 13.43 -7.30
N GLN A 114 8.94 13.55 -7.35
CA GLN A 114 8.05 12.40 -7.34
C GLN A 114 7.92 11.76 -8.71
N MET A 115 7.93 10.43 -8.76
CA MET A 115 7.56 9.71 -9.97
C MET A 115 6.11 10.03 -10.34
N GLY A 116 5.87 10.41 -11.60
CA GLY A 116 4.54 10.75 -12.06
C GLY A 116 3.94 11.96 -11.35
N HIS A 117 4.78 12.93 -10.93
CA HIS A 117 4.30 14.16 -10.30
C HIS A 117 3.21 14.84 -11.12
N LYS A 118 2.31 15.54 -10.45
CA LYS A 118 1.12 16.12 -11.06
C LYS A 118 0.93 17.56 -10.60
N THR A 119 0.30 18.34 -11.46
CA THR A 119 -0.17 19.69 -11.11
C THR A 119 -1.46 19.60 -10.30
N ALA A 120 -1.85 20.73 -9.70
CA ALA A 120 -3.11 20.82 -8.94
C ALA A 120 -4.36 20.57 -9.80
N TYR A 121 -4.25 20.58 -11.11
CA TYR A 121 -5.36 20.37 -12.04
C TYR A 121 -5.46 18.94 -12.57
N GLU A 122 -4.48 18.10 -12.30
CA GLU A 122 -4.45 16.68 -12.68
C GLU A 122 -4.91 15.76 -11.55
#